data_36561779be2ac236dee0914d786c52dd
#
_entry.id   36561779be2ac236dee0914d786c52dd
#
_cell.length_a   1.000
_cell.length_b   1.000
_cell.length_c   1.000
_cell.angle_alpha   90.00
_cell.angle_beta   90.00
_cell.angle_gamma   90.00
#
_symmetry.space_group_name_H-M   'P 1'
#
loop_
_entity.id
_entity.type
_entity.pdbx_description
1 polymer ?
#
loop_
_entity_poly.entity_id
_entity_poly.type
_entity_poly.pdbx_seq_one_letter_code
_entity_poly.pdbx_strand_id
1 'polypeptide(L)'
;LAERGLDVRVYCAFQFTDPLPDEIVEQARDDGVASLIALPVYPLCGPSTTIAAFAALRDALERAEWDVPVQEISGWHPHPAYVRLRASGIVETASRAGVSLADPRVALVFSAHGTPVKYLQEGSRYDRYVQENCAAVAAAAECERYVIGYQNHTNRPLEWTQPDIESVIASIDADHVVVVPISFMHEQSETLAELDHELREEAEARGLAFHRVPVPYDDPAFASLLADLCEPFVDAPSGTATRPHGVAGRPIPNTQLAYRACLCRGQPGTVCLNGQR
;
A
#
# COMPACT_ATOMS: atom_id res chain seq x y z
N LEU A 1 -1.58 -17.34 9.59
CA LEU A 1 -1.74 -18.52 8.70
C LEU A 1 -1.70 -19.81 9.51
N ALA A 2 -0.75 -20.00 10.41
CA ALA A 2 -0.68 -21.19 11.28
C ALA A 2 -1.94 -21.39 12.13
N GLU A 3 -2.52 -20.33 12.69
CA GLU A 3 -3.80 -20.36 13.43
C GLU A 3 -4.99 -20.79 12.55
N ARG A 4 -4.87 -20.66 11.23
CA ARG A 4 -5.85 -21.13 10.25
C ARG A 4 -5.58 -22.57 9.79
N GLY A 5 -4.61 -23.25 10.39
CA GLY A 5 -4.24 -24.62 10.05
C GLY A 5 -3.47 -24.78 8.74
N LEU A 6 -2.89 -23.69 8.22
CA LEU A 6 -2.09 -23.71 7.00
C LEU A 6 -0.62 -23.97 7.33
N ASP A 7 -0.01 -24.95 6.65
CA ASP A 7 1.41 -25.27 6.77
C ASP A 7 2.25 -24.36 5.88
N VAL A 8 2.58 -23.21 6.41
CA VAL A 8 3.36 -22.18 5.71
C VAL A 8 4.45 -21.62 6.60
N ARG A 9 5.58 -21.26 6.00
CA ARG A 9 6.63 -20.44 6.62
C ARG A 9 6.53 -19.02 6.11
N VAL A 10 6.76 -18.04 6.98
CA VAL A 10 6.75 -16.62 6.63
C VAL A 10 8.15 -16.09 6.72
N TYR A 11 8.59 -15.44 5.66
CA TYR A 11 9.88 -14.76 5.58
C TYR A 11 9.64 -13.28 5.31
N CYS A 12 10.48 -12.42 5.87
CA CYS A 12 10.46 -10.99 5.62
C CYS A 12 11.76 -10.58 4.93
N ALA A 13 11.67 -9.88 3.81
CA ALA A 13 12.80 -9.28 3.12
C ALA A 13 12.55 -7.80 2.90
N PHE A 14 13.61 -7.01 2.89
CA PHE A 14 13.56 -5.57 2.65
C PHE A 14 14.34 -5.21 1.39
N GLN A 15 13.97 -4.08 0.74
CA GLN A 15 14.65 -3.64 -0.48
C GLN A 15 15.99 -2.94 -0.23
N PHE A 16 16.15 -2.30 0.94
CA PHE A 16 17.25 -1.36 1.21
C PHE A 16 17.96 -1.60 2.54
N THR A 17 17.60 -2.61 3.29
CA THR A 17 18.20 -3.01 4.56
C THR A 17 18.08 -4.52 4.76
N ASP A 18 18.89 -5.09 5.64
CA ASP A 18 18.87 -6.51 5.96
C ASP A 18 17.58 -6.91 6.72
N PRO A 19 17.12 -8.16 6.51
CA PRO A 19 17.61 -9.12 5.51
C PRO A 19 17.17 -8.76 4.08
N LEU A 20 18.11 -8.82 3.14
CA LEU A 20 17.86 -8.60 1.72
C LEU A 20 17.18 -9.81 1.06
N PRO A 21 16.56 -9.67 -0.12
CA PRO A 21 15.94 -10.78 -0.84
C PRO A 21 16.88 -11.97 -1.10
N ASP A 22 18.16 -11.73 -1.32
CA ASP A 22 19.15 -12.78 -1.54
C ASP A 22 19.28 -13.71 -0.32
N GLU A 23 19.41 -13.15 0.88
CA GLU A 23 19.52 -13.91 2.12
C GLU A 23 18.27 -14.74 2.38
N ILE A 24 17.10 -14.16 2.13
CA ILE A 24 15.82 -14.82 2.34
C ILE A 24 15.56 -15.92 1.31
N VAL A 25 15.98 -15.73 0.07
CA VAL A 25 15.88 -16.76 -0.97
C VAL A 25 16.77 -17.96 -0.63
N GLU A 26 18.00 -17.74 -0.17
CA GLU A 26 18.87 -18.82 0.29
C GLU A 26 18.28 -19.56 1.48
N GLN A 27 17.78 -18.84 2.49
CA GLN A 27 17.14 -19.43 3.65
C GLN A 27 15.92 -20.29 3.27
N ALA A 28 15.03 -19.78 2.41
CA ALA A 28 13.85 -20.50 1.96
C ALA A 28 14.22 -21.78 1.18
N ARG A 29 15.26 -21.72 0.34
CA ARG A 29 15.79 -22.87 -0.38
C ARG A 29 16.34 -23.94 0.57
N ASP A 30 17.15 -23.53 1.55
CA ASP A 30 17.75 -24.43 2.53
C ASP A 30 16.68 -25.07 3.45
N ASP A 31 15.60 -24.35 3.70
CA ASP A 31 14.41 -24.84 4.41
C ASP A 31 13.56 -25.83 3.58
N GLY A 32 13.90 -26.06 2.32
CA GLY A 32 13.22 -26.98 1.42
C GLY A 32 11.83 -26.52 0.98
N VAL A 33 11.62 -25.22 0.87
CA VAL A 33 10.34 -24.63 0.41
C VAL A 33 10.08 -25.05 -1.04
N ALA A 34 8.86 -25.53 -1.31
CA ALA A 34 8.47 -26.05 -2.64
C ALA A 34 7.81 -24.99 -3.54
N SER A 35 7.29 -23.91 -2.98
CA SER A 35 6.71 -22.79 -3.72
C SER A 35 6.72 -21.51 -2.88
N LEU A 36 6.72 -20.37 -3.52
CA LEU A 36 6.72 -19.05 -2.87
C LEU A 36 5.46 -18.26 -3.18
N ILE A 37 4.98 -17.52 -2.18
CA ILE A 37 4.01 -16.45 -2.36
C ILE A 37 4.72 -15.15 -2.04
N ALA A 38 4.85 -14.27 -3.02
CA ALA A 38 5.46 -12.96 -2.88
C ALA A 38 4.37 -11.89 -2.72
N LEU A 39 4.32 -11.28 -1.55
CA LEU A 39 3.37 -10.22 -1.21
C LEU A 39 4.12 -8.96 -0.78
N PRO A 40 4.40 -8.02 -1.68
CA PRO A 40 4.90 -6.71 -1.29
C PRO A 40 3.90 -5.99 -0.38
N VAL A 41 4.37 -5.52 0.76
CA VAL A 41 3.52 -4.81 1.75
C VAL A 41 3.31 -3.36 1.31
N TYR A 42 2.96 -3.22 0.03
CA TYR A 42 2.58 -1.97 -0.63
C TYR A 42 1.16 -2.12 -1.21
N PRO A 43 0.13 -1.49 -0.62
CA PRO A 43 -1.24 -1.59 -1.13
C PRO A 43 -1.37 -1.00 -2.53
N LEU A 44 -0.63 0.07 -2.80
CA LEU A 44 -0.60 0.80 -4.05
C LEU A 44 0.59 0.34 -4.92
N CYS A 45 0.29 -0.19 -6.10
CA CYS A 45 1.32 -0.65 -7.02
C CYS A 45 2.04 0.53 -7.67
N GLY A 46 3.36 0.56 -7.55
CA GLY A 46 4.24 1.58 -8.13
C GLY A 46 5.58 1.02 -8.59
N PRO A 47 6.31 1.75 -9.45
CA PRO A 47 7.61 1.32 -9.98
C PRO A 47 8.66 1.10 -8.89
N SER A 48 8.75 2.04 -7.94
CA SER A 48 9.75 2.01 -6.85
C SER A 48 9.38 1.09 -5.69
N THR A 49 8.18 0.54 -5.69
CA THR A 49 7.61 -0.29 -4.62
C THR A 49 7.34 -1.70 -5.11
N THR A 50 6.11 -2.01 -5.46
CA THR A 50 5.69 -3.37 -5.85
C THR A 50 6.53 -3.93 -7.01
N ILE A 51 6.78 -3.13 -8.06
CA ILE A 51 7.54 -3.61 -9.23
C ILE A 51 9.00 -3.85 -8.86
N ALA A 52 9.62 -2.92 -8.11
CA ALA A 52 11.00 -3.07 -7.67
C ALA A 52 11.17 -4.26 -6.71
N ALA A 53 10.20 -4.48 -5.80
CA ALA A 53 10.24 -5.63 -4.90
C ALA A 53 10.19 -6.97 -5.64
N PHE A 54 9.32 -7.09 -6.65
CA PHE A 54 9.28 -8.30 -7.47
C PHE A 54 10.55 -8.48 -8.31
N ALA A 55 11.10 -7.39 -8.86
CA ALA A 55 12.36 -7.46 -9.60
C ALA A 55 13.49 -7.96 -8.69
N ALA A 56 13.62 -7.40 -7.48
CA ALA A 56 14.64 -7.81 -6.51
C ALA A 56 14.51 -9.30 -6.13
N LEU A 57 13.28 -9.81 -5.95
CA LEU A 57 13.05 -11.23 -5.68
C LEU A 57 13.48 -12.10 -6.88
N ARG A 58 13.09 -11.73 -8.10
CA ARG A 58 13.45 -12.49 -9.32
C ARG A 58 14.95 -12.53 -9.52
N ASP A 59 15.63 -11.39 -9.35
CA ASP A 59 17.08 -11.28 -9.44
C ASP A 59 17.78 -12.15 -8.39
N ALA A 60 17.23 -12.23 -7.16
CA ALA A 60 17.76 -13.09 -6.12
C ALA A 60 17.59 -14.58 -6.44
N LEU A 61 16.42 -14.97 -6.97
CA LEU A 61 16.16 -16.34 -7.41
C LEU A 61 17.09 -16.76 -8.56
N GLU A 62 17.34 -15.85 -9.52
CA GLU A 62 18.28 -16.08 -10.63
C GLU A 62 19.72 -16.27 -10.10
N ARG A 63 20.17 -15.40 -9.18
CA ARG A 63 21.50 -15.54 -8.56
C ARG A 63 21.66 -16.82 -7.75
N ALA A 64 20.59 -17.25 -7.08
CA ALA A 64 20.57 -18.51 -6.33
C ALA A 64 20.45 -19.76 -7.22
N GLU A 65 20.27 -19.59 -8.53
CA GLU A 65 19.98 -20.67 -9.50
C GLU A 65 18.82 -21.56 -9.01
N TRP A 66 17.80 -20.95 -8.38
CA TRP A 66 16.68 -21.67 -7.80
C TRP A 66 15.38 -21.47 -8.59
N ASP A 67 15.05 -22.50 -9.39
CA ASP A 67 13.79 -22.53 -10.17
C ASP A 67 12.64 -23.05 -9.30
N VAL A 68 12.08 -22.14 -8.50
CA VAL A 68 10.94 -22.41 -7.63
C VAL A 68 9.70 -21.68 -8.16
N PRO A 69 8.52 -22.31 -8.12
CA PRO A 69 7.28 -21.63 -8.49
C PRO A 69 7.00 -20.44 -7.57
N VAL A 70 6.69 -19.27 -8.15
CA VAL A 70 6.38 -18.04 -7.42
C VAL A 70 5.01 -17.52 -7.81
N GLN A 71 4.15 -17.29 -6.82
CA GLN A 71 2.92 -16.54 -6.96
C GLN A 71 3.12 -15.11 -6.47
N GLU A 72 3.07 -14.14 -7.35
CA GLU A 72 3.16 -12.71 -7.01
C GLU A 72 1.77 -12.10 -6.82
N ILE A 73 1.57 -11.31 -5.76
CA ILE A 73 0.30 -10.64 -5.44
C ILE A 73 0.53 -9.13 -5.40
N SER A 74 -0.25 -8.36 -6.16
CA SER A 74 -0.14 -6.90 -6.26
C SER A 74 -1.50 -6.19 -6.24
N GLY A 75 -1.48 -4.85 -6.09
CA GLY A 75 -2.65 -4.00 -6.28
C GLY A 75 -3.81 -4.33 -5.34
N TRP A 76 -3.53 -4.58 -4.08
CA TRP A 76 -4.51 -5.05 -3.11
C TRP A 76 -5.22 -3.93 -2.32
N HIS A 77 -4.99 -2.65 -2.66
CA HIS A 77 -5.68 -1.51 -2.02
C HIS A 77 -7.23 -1.55 -2.10
N PRO A 78 -7.88 -2.20 -3.11
CA PRO A 78 -9.34 -2.29 -3.11
C PRO A 78 -9.89 -3.41 -2.21
N HIS A 79 -9.02 -4.17 -1.52
CA HIS A 79 -9.47 -5.26 -0.66
C HIS A 79 -10.36 -4.73 0.47
N PRO A 80 -11.58 -5.28 0.69
CA PRO A 80 -12.54 -4.72 1.65
C PRO A 80 -12.01 -4.65 3.08
N ALA A 81 -11.20 -5.63 3.51
CA ALA A 81 -10.60 -5.62 4.84
C ALA A 81 -9.58 -4.49 4.99
N TYR A 82 -8.78 -4.19 3.94
CA TYR A 82 -7.87 -3.05 3.93
C TYR A 82 -8.63 -1.72 4.02
N VAL A 83 -9.65 -1.56 3.19
CA VAL A 83 -10.46 -0.33 3.18
C VAL A 83 -11.11 -0.08 4.54
N ARG A 84 -11.70 -1.13 5.16
CA ARG A 84 -12.28 -1.02 6.52
C ARG A 84 -11.23 -0.68 7.57
N LEU A 85 -10.07 -1.34 7.54
CA LEU A 85 -8.96 -1.10 8.48
C LEU A 85 -8.52 0.38 8.44
N ARG A 86 -8.34 0.94 7.24
CA ARG A 86 -7.96 2.35 7.09
C ARG A 86 -9.08 3.29 7.54
N ALA A 87 -10.31 3.00 7.19
CA ALA A 87 -11.48 3.79 7.60
C ALA A 87 -11.70 3.79 9.12
N SER A 88 -11.54 2.64 9.78
CA SER A 88 -11.63 2.55 11.24
C SER A 88 -10.61 3.45 11.93
N GLY A 89 -9.35 3.46 11.46
CA GLY A 89 -8.31 4.34 12.02
C GLY A 89 -8.67 5.83 11.90
N ILE A 90 -9.31 6.24 10.80
CA ILE A 90 -9.79 7.61 10.63
C ILE A 90 -10.89 7.95 11.65
N VAL A 91 -11.89 7.09 11.75
CA VAL A 91 -13.03 7.28 12.68
C VAL A 91 -12.55 7.31 14.13
N GLU A 92 -11.66 6.40 14.53
CA GLU A 92 -11.08 6.36 15.86
C GLU A 92 -10.24 7.61 16.16
N THR A 93 -9.47 8.11 15.20
CA THR A 93 -8.66 9.33 15.38
C THR A 93 -9.56 10.54 15.55
N ALA A 94 -10.59 10.70 14.73
CA ALA A 94 -11.57 11.77 14.87
C ALA A 94 -12.30 11.71 16.22
N SER A 95 -12.72 10.51 16.64
CA SER A 95 -13.37 10.27 17.92
C SER A 95 -12.48 10.64 19.12
N ARG A 96 -11.21 10.22 19.10
CA ARG A 96 -10.23 10.58 20.15
C ARG A 96 -9.96 12.08 20.22
N ALA A 97 -9.98 12.75 19.07
CA ALA A 97 -9.85 14.20 18.98
C ALA A 97 -11.13 14.96 19.40
N GLY A 98 -12.25 14.26 19.59
CA GLY A 98 -13.54 14.87 19.92
C GLY A 98 -14.14 15.65 18.74
N VAL A 99 -13.79 15.31 17.49
CA VAL A 99 -14.25 15.99 16.28
C VAL A 99 -15.12 15.09 15.40
N SER A 100 -15.99 15.71 14.61
CA SER A 100 -16.84 15.01 13.65
C SER A 100 -16.36 15.25 12.21
N LEU A 101 -16.16 14.19 11.43
CA LEU A 101 -15.82 14.30 10.02
C LEU A 101 -16.92 14.96 9.17
N ALA A 102 -18.15 15.03 9.69
CA ALA A 102 -19.26 15.75 9.05
C ALA A 102 -19.18 17.27 9.26
N ASP A 103 -18.42 17.75 10.27
CA ASP A 103 -18.25 19.17 10.54
C ASP A 103 -17.43 19.83 9.41
N PRO A 104 -17.92 20.95 8.80
CA PRO A 104 -17.17 21.68 7.80
C PRO A 104 -15.84 22.27 8.32
N ARG A 105 -15.68 22.42 9.63
CA ARG A 105 -14.44 22.88 10.27
C ARG A 105 -13.42 21.77 10.53
N VAL A 106 -13.69 20.54 10.06
CA VAL A 106 -12.76 19.39 10.11
C VAL A 106 -12.42 18.98 8.69
N ALA A 107 -11.14 19.06 8.33
CA ALA A 107 -10.63 18.62 7.03
C ALA A 107 -10.02 17.21 7.14
N LEU A 108 -10.46 16.28 6.28
CA LEU A 108 -9.80 15.00 6.06
C LEU A 108 -8.78 15.14 4.93
N VAL A 109 -7.51 14.88 5.23
CA VAL A 109 -6.39 14.99 4.28
C VAL A 109 -5.69 13.64 4.15
N PHE A 110 -5.69 13.11 2.94
CA PHE A 110 -4.87 11.95 2.62
C PHE A 110 -3.48 12.39 2.18
N SER A 111 -2.45 11.95 2.91
CA SER A 111 -1.06 12.12 2.53
C SER A 111 -0.57 10.85 1.84
N ALA A 112 -0.28 10.94 0.55
CA ALA A 112 0.30 9.87 -0.23
C ALA A 112 1.77 10.17 -0.51
N HIS A 113 2.61 9.14 -0.53
CA HIS A 113 3.98 9.31 -1.03
C HIS A 113 3.92 9.75 -2.50
N GLY A 114 4.66 10.78 -2.86
CA GLY A 114 4.73 11.25 -4.23
C GLY A 114 5.45 10.28 -5.17
N THR A 115 5.23 10.44 -6.46
CA THR A 115 5.96 9.68 -7.47
C THR A 115 6.45 10.62 -8.57
N PRO A 116 7.64 10.38 -9.16
CA PRO A 116 8.08 11.15 -10.32
C PRO A 116 7.06 11.06 -11.48
N VAL A 117 6.72 12.21 -12.05
CA VAL A 117 5.78 12.29 -13.20
C VAL A 117 6.26 11.44 -14.37
N LYS A 118 7.57 11.29 -14.54
CA LYS A 118 8.17 10.39 -15.53
C LYS A 118 7.60 8.96 -15.44
N TYR A 119 7.40 8.42 -14.24
CA TYR A 119 6.84 7.08 -14.11
C TYR A 119 5.40 6.97 -14.59
N LEU A 120 4.61 8.05 -14.41
CA LEU A 120 3.24 8.10 -14.94
C LEU A 120 3.25 8.14 -16.47
N GLN A 121 4.17 8.91 -17.05
CA GLN A 121 4.38 8.99 -18.52
C GLN A 121 4.83 7.65 -19.09
N GLU A 122 5.60 6.86 -18.34
CA GLU A 122 6.06 5.51 -18.70
C GLU A 122 4.99 4.42 -18.47
N GLY A 123 3.79 4.79 -18.00
CA GLY A 123 2.65 3.88 -17.90
C GLY A 123 2.28 3.45 -16.49
N SER A 124 2.92 3.97 -15.43
CA SER A 124 2.43 3.80 -14.07
C SER A 124 1.04 4.41 -13.92
N ARG A 125 0.20 3.79 -13.09
CA ARG A 125 -1.13 4.27 -12.73
C ARG A 125 -1.22 4.59 -11.23
N TYR A 126 -0.08 4.89 -10.62
CA TYR A 126 0.02 5.11 -9.18
C TYR A 126 -0.90 6.24 -8.69
N ASP A 127 -0.90 7.37 -9.38
CA ASP A 127 -1.78 8.51 -9.11
C ASP A 127 -3.27 8.13 -9.08
N ARG A 128 -3.68 7.31 -10.02
CA ARG A 128 -5.04 6.81 -10.10
C ARG A 128 -5.37 5.84 -8.97
N TYR A 129 -4.44 4.94 -8.62
CA TYR A 129 -4.61 4.03 -7.49
C TYR A 129 -4.72 4.78 -6.16
N VAL A 130 -3.95 5.87 -5.99
CA VAL A 130 -4.08 6.77 -4.84
C VAL A 130 -5.51 7.34 -4.78
N GLN A 131 -6.01 7.91 -5.88
CA GLN A 131 -7.36 8.48 -5.94
C GLN A 131 -8.45 7.44 -5.64
N GLU A 132 -8.38 6.26 -6.26
CA GLU A 132 -9.34 5.17 -6.05
C GLU A 132 -9.31 4.69 -4.59
N ASN A 133 -8.14 4.57 -4.00
CA ASN A 133 -7.96 4.16 -2.62
C ASN A 133 -8.53 5.19 -1.64
N CYS A 134 -8.17 6.47 -1.81
CA CYS A 134 -8.69 7.55 -0.98
C CYS A 134 -10.21 7.64 -1.04
N ALA A 135 -10.80 7.54 -2.24
CA ALA A 135 -12.25 7.54 -2.42
C ALA A 135 -12.92 6.37 -1.70
N ALA A 136 -12.37 5.15 -1.81
CA ALA A 136 -12.92 3.97 -1.14
C ALA A 136 -12.84 4.07 0.39
N VAL A 137 -11.69 4.54 0.92
CA VAL A 137 -11.47 4.69 2.35
C VAL A 137 -12.34 5.82 2.93
N ALA A 138 -12.43 6.97 2.24
CA ALA A 138 -13.27 8.09 2.65
C ALA A 138 -14.75 7.69 2.69
N ALA A 139 -15.25 6.99 1.66
CA ALA A 139 -16.61 6.47 1.63
C ALA A 139 -16.89 5.49 2.80
N ALA A 140 -15.94 4.61 3.12
CA ALA A 140 -16.06 3.68 4.24
C ALA A 140 -15.97 4.38 5.62
N ALA A 141 -15.33 5.55 5.70
CA ALA A 141 -15.30 6.41 6.89
C ALA A 141 -16.50 7.39 6.93
N GLU A 142 -17.45 7.27 6.02
CA GLU A 142 -18.62 8.15 5.88
C GLU A 142 -18.25 9.64 5.74
N CYS A 143 -17.12 9.93 5.08
CA CYS A 143 -16.62 11.27 4.84
C CYS A 143 -16.60 11.59 3.33
N GLU A 144 -17.52 12.43 2.86
CA GLU A 144 -17.61 12.81 1.45
C GLU A 144 -16.60 13.90 1.05
N ARG A 145 -16.08 14.64 2.03
CA ARG A 145 -15.17 15.77 1.81
C ARG A 145 -13.77 15.41 2.26
N TYR A 146 -12.87 15.30 1.32
CA TYR A 146 -11.46 15.07 1.59
C TYR A 146 -10.60 15.73 0.52
N VAL A 147 -9.33 15.91 0.84
CA VAL A 147 -8.30 16.35 -0.10
C VAL A 147 -7.14 15.37 -0.11
N ILE A 148 -6.38 15.35 -1.19
CA ILE A 148 -5.20 14.50 -1.36
C ILE A 148 -3.99 15.41 -1.56
N GLY A 149 -2.92 15.19 -0.80
CA GLY A 149 -1.63 15.80 -0.98
C GLY A 149 -0.55 14.73 -1.11
N TYR A 150 0.56 15.09 -1.77
CA TYR A 150 1.68 14.19 -1.98
C TYR A 150 2.90 14.65 -1.20
N GLN A 151 3.53 13.71 -0.45
CA GLN A 151 4.85 13.92 0.12
C GLN A 151 5.90 13.73 -0.98
N ASN A 152 6.55 14.81 -1.38
CA ASN A 152 7.49 14.83 -2.50
C ASN A 152 8.91 15.07 -2.00
N HIS A 153 9.90 14.46 -2.65
CA HIS A 153 11.31 14.68 -2.37
C HIS A 153 11.83 15.94 -3.09
N THR A 154 11.72 17.10 -2.47
CA THR A 154 12.09 18.39 -3.05
C THR A 154 13.60 18.55 -3.33
N ASN A 155 14.43 17.71 -2.70
CA ASN A 155 15.89 17.71 -2.90
C ASN A 155 16.35 17.06 -4.22
N ARG A 156 15.43 16.54 -5.03
CA ARG A 156 15.72 15.94 -6.34
C ARG A 156 15.16 16.81 -7.46
N PRO A 157 15.93 17.13 -8.52
CA PRO A 157 15.46 17.93 -9.64
C PRO A 157 14.56 17.13 -10.58
N LEU A 158 13.46 16.61 -10.06
CA LEU A 158 12.46 15.81 -10.77
C LEU A 158 11.09 16.48 -10.61
N GLU A 159 10.28 16.38 -11.61
CA GLU A 159 8.86 16.72 -11.51
C GLU A 159 8.12 15.61 -10.76
N TRP A 160 7.39 15.99 -9.71
CA TRP A 160 6.65 15.09 -8.84
C TRP A 160 5.14 15.30 -8.99
N THR A 161 4.37 14.30 -8.56
CA THR A 161 2.90 14.37 -8.47
C THR A 161 2.45 15.56 -7.64
N GLN A 162 1.32 16.17 -8.04
CA GLN A 162 0.77 17.37 -7.41
C GLN A 162 -0.69 17.15 -6.99
N PRO A 163 -1.21 17.93 -6.03
CA PRO A 163 -0.50 18.98 -5.24
C PRO A 163 0.42 18.36 -4.18
N ASP A 164 1.48 19.06 -3.79
CA ASP A 164 2.28 18.69 -2.62
C ASP A 164 1.49 18.90 -1.32
N ILE A 165 1.86 18.13 -0.28
CA ILE A 165 1.10 18.09 0.97
C ILE A 165 1.16 19.42 1.72
N GLU A 166 2.27 20.14 1.67
CA GLU A 166 2.46 21.43 2.30
C GLU A 166 1.53 22.47 1.68
N SER A 167 1.44 22.53 0.35
CA SER A 167 0.48 23.39 -0.36
C SER A 167 -0.97 23.06 -0.02
N VAL A 168 -1.30 21.79 0.16
CA VAL A 168 -2.63 21.38 0.61
C VAL A 168 -2.91 21.92 2.01
N ILE A 169 -2.03 21.70 2.97
CA ILE A 169 -2.18 22.21 4.36
C ILE A 169 -2.27 23.74 4.36
N ALA A 170 -1.47 24.41 3.54
CA ALA A 170 -1.50 25.86 3.42
C ALA A 170 -2.85 26.42 2.92
N SER A 171 -3.61 25.64 2.18
CA SER A 171 -4.91 26.02 1.60
C SER A 171 -6.13 25.64 2.45
N ILE A 172 -5.94 24.88 3.54
CA ILE A 172 -7.04 24.41 4.40
C ILE A 172 -7.69 25.59 5.16
N ASP A 173 -9.00 25.72 5.00
CA ASP A 173 -9.85 26.61 5.80
C ASP A 173 -10.70 25.76 6.77
N ALA A 174 -10.11 25.38 7.91
CA ALA A 174 -10.72 24.57 8.95
C ALA A 174 -10.11 24.91 10.31
N ASP A 175 -10.62 24.31 11.39
CA ASP A 175 -10.04 24.37 12.73
C ASP A 175 -9.21 23.12 13.03
N HIS A 176 -9.58 21.99 12.43
CA HIS A 176 -8.95 20.69 12.63
C HIS A 176 -8.57 20.05 11.30
N VAL A 177 -7.44 19.36 11.30
CA VAL A 177 -7.03 18.51 10.17
C VAL A 177 -6.76 17.09 10.66
N VAL A 178 -7.39 16.11 10.00
CA VAL A 178 -7.14 14.67 10.20
C VAL A 178 -6.31 14.18 9.03
N VAL A 179 -5.04 13.85 9.26
CA VAL A 179 -4.07 13.46 8.22
C VAL A 179 -3.89 11.95 8.20
N VAL A 180 -4.05 11.37 7.02
CA VAL A 180 -4.00 9.91 6.79
C VAL A 180 -2.81 9.57 5.91
N PRO A 181 -1.75 8.91 6.42
CA PRO A 181 -0.62 8.45 5.61
C PRO A 181 -1.03 7.22 4.78
N ILE A 182 -1.74 7.45 3.67
CA ILE A 182 -2.47 6.40 2.92
C ILE A 182 -1.56 5.40 2.20
N SER A 183 -0.34 5.79 1.85
CA SER A 183 0.63 4.95 1.14
C SER A 183 1.41 4.02 2.05
N PHE A 184 1.38 4.24 3.36
CA PHE A 184 2.26 3.60 4.32
C PHE A 184 1.54 2.50 5.10
N MET A 185 2.26 1.39 5.34
CA MET A 185 1.77 0.25 6.13
C MET A 185 2.64 -0.04 7.35
N HIS A 186 3.65 0.78 7.61
CA HIS A 186 4.48 0.81 8.82
C HIS A 186 4.94 2.25 9.09
N GLU A 187 5.28 2.53 10.33
CA GLU A 187 5.83 3.84 10.71
C GLU A 187 7.30 3.92 10.27
N GLN A 188 7.70 5.06 9.74
CA GLN A 188 9.03 5.32 9.22
C GLN A 188 9.32 6.84 9.21
N SER A 189 10.45 7.27 8.62
CA SER A 189 10.83 8.69 8.59
C SER A 189 9.75 9.60 8.00
N GLU A 190 9.11 9.18 6.93
CA GLU A 190 8.06 9.95 6.24
C GLU A 190 6.80 10.11 7.09
N THR A 191 6.53 9.20 8.03
CA THR A 191 5.39 9.35 8.94
C THR A 191 5.77 10.00 10.26
N LEU A 192 6.91 9.64 10.85
CA LEU A 192 7.31 10.09 12.17
C LEU A 192 8.04 11.44 12.15
N ALA A 193 8.86 11.73 11.12
CA ALA A 193 9.54 13.01 11.00
C ALA A 193 8.73 13.99 10.13
N GLU A 194 8.42 13.62 8.89
CA GLU A 194 7.79 14.56 7.95
C GLU A 194 6.34 14.91 8.37
N LEU A 195 5.50 13.92 8.77
CA LEU A 195 4.12 14.20 9.15
C LEU A 195 3.98 14.59 10.62
N ASP A 196 4.62 13.86 11.57
CA ASP A 196 4.39 14.09 13.01
C ASP A 196 5.16 15.29 13.55
N HIS A 197 6.22 15.75 12.87
CA HIS A 197 6.97 16.95 13.24
C HIS A 197 6.80 18.06 12.21
N GLU A 198 7.34 17.94 11.00
CA GLU A 198 7.43 19.03 10.06
C GLU A 198 6.04 19.53 9.62
N LEU A 199 5.19 18.65 9.11
CA LEU A 199 3.84 19.02 8.64
C LEU A 199 2.92 19.46 9.80
N ARG A 200 3.06 18.83 10.98
CA ARG A 200 2.35 19.24 12.19
C ARG A 200 2.71 20.66 12.59
N GLU A 201 4.00 20.99 12.67
CA GLU A 201 4.47 22.34 13.03
C GLU A 201 3.93 23.38 12.04
N GLU A 202 3.92 23.07 10.76
CA GLU A 202 3.36 23.96 9.73
C GLU A 202 1.85 24.16 9.92
N ALA A 203 1.10 23.09 10.16
CA ALA A 203 -0.35 23.14 10.38
C ALA A 203 -0.69 23.94 11.65
N GLU A 204 -0.01 23.67 12.76
CA GLU A 204 -0.21 24.34 14.05
C GLU A 204 0.18 25.82 14.00
N ALA A 205 1.24 26.20 13.25
CA ALA A 205 1.59 27.59 13.00
C ALA A 205 0.51 28.38 12.26
N ARG A 206 -0.39 27.69 11.55
CA ARG A 206 -1.56 28.25 10.87
C ARG A 206 -2.86 28.21 11.71
N GLY A 207 -2.75 27.69 12.93
CA GLY A 207 -3.89 27.56 13.84
C GLY A 207 -4.73 26.30 13.63
N LEU A 208 -4.28 25.33 12.83
CA LEU A 208 -4.95 24.05 12.65
C LEU A 208 -4.59 23.09 13.78
N ALA A 209 -5.59 22.49 14.44
CA ALA A 209 -5.35 21.37 15.35
C ALA A 209 -5.07 20.10 14.52
N PHE A 210 -3.88 19.55 14.65
CA PHE A 210 -3.37 18.45 13.81
C PHE A 210 -3.57 17.08 14.46
N HIS A 211 -4.22 16.16 13.74
CA HIS A 211 -4.51 14.79 14.17
C HIS A 211 -4.04 13.80 13.11
N ARG A 212 -2.95 13.08 13.36
CA ARG A 212 -2.48 12.03 12.44
C ARG A 212 -3.15 10.69 12.77
N VAL A 213 -3.64 10.03 11.74
CA VAL A 213 -4.14 8.65 11.82
C VAL A 213 -2.94 7.69 11.86
N PRO A 214 -2.79 6.85 12.91
CA PRO A 214 -1.69 5.89 12.99
C PRO A 214 -1.66 4.94 11.80
N VAL A 215 -0.48 4.50 11.39
CA VAL A 215 -0.33 3.41 10.44
C VAL A 215 -0.60 2.08 11.16
N PRO A 216 -1.44 1.20 10.63
CA PRO A 216 -1.93 0.01 11.35
C PRO A 216 -0.96 -1.18 11.29
N TYR A 217 0.35 -0.97 11.47
CA TYR A 217 1.38 -2.00 11.27
C TYR A 217 1.32 -3.14 12.29
N ASP A 218 0.83 -2.90 13.50
CA ASP A 218 0.70 -3.84 14.61
C ASP A 218 -0.77 -4.25 14.90
N ASP A 219 -1.70 -3.80 14.07
CA ASP A 219 -3.11 -4.16 14.22
C ASP A 219 -3.34 -5.63 13.82
N PRO A 220 -3.97 -6.46 14.66
CA PRO A 220 -4.32 -7.84 14.32
C PRO A 220 -5.14 -7.96 13.03
N ALA A 221 -5.98 -6.96 12.72
CA ALA A 221 -6.74 -6.95 11.46
C ALA A 221 -5.83 -6.78 10.24
N PHE A 222 -4.68 -6.11 10.39
CA PHE A 222 -3.68 -6.06 9.32
C PHE A 222 -3.02 -7.41 9.08
N ALA A 223 -2.62 -8.12 10.14
CA ALA A 223 -2.09 -9.48 10.01
C ALA A 223 -3.12 -10.42 9.37
N SER A 224 -4.40 -10.30 9.76
CA SER A 224 -5.50 -11.06 9.17
C SER A 224 -5.68 -10.75 7.68
N LEU A 225 -5.60 -9.48 7.30
CA LEU A 225 -5.63 -9.05 5.90
C LEU A 225 -4.50 -9.69 5.07
N LEU A 226 -3.27 -9.68 5.56
CA LEU A 226 -2.15 -10.32 4.86
C LEU A 226 -2.37 -11.82 4.68
N ALA A 227 -2.95 -12.48 5.69
CA ALA A 227 -3.35 -13.88 5.59
C ALA A 227 -4.45 -14.08 4.53
N ASP A 228 -5.50 -13.23 4.51
CA ASP A 228 -6.59 -13.29 3.52
C ASP A 228 -6.05 -13.14 2.08
N LEU A 229 -5.02 -12.33 1.88
CA LEU A 229 -4.40 -12.13 0.58
C LEU A 229 -3.61 -13.36 0.11
N CYS A 230 -2.97 -14.09 1.03
CA CYS A 230 -2.11 -15.23 0.71
C CYS A 230 -2.85 -16.57 0.68
N GLU A 231 -3.81 -16.78 1.59
CA GLU A 231 -4.50 -18.06 1.78
C GLU A 231 -5.03 -18.72 0.48
N PRO A 232 -5.61 -17.95 -0.47
CA PRO A 232 -6.11 -18.53 -1.73
C PRO A 232 -5.05 -19.19 -2.61
N PHE A 233 -3.78 -18.95 -2.33
CA PHE A 233 -2.65 -19.42 -3.14
C PHE A 233 -1.78 -20.46 -2.44
N VAL A 234 -2.07 -20.79 -1.17
CA VAL A 234 -1.26 -21.75 -0.39
C VAL A 234 -1.25 -23.14 -1.01
N ASP A 235 -2.43 -23.65 -1.43
CA ASP A 235 -2.57 -24.97 -2.04
C ASP A 235 -2.77 -24.93 -3.56
N ALA A 236 -2.63 -23.75 -4.18
CA ALA A 236 -2.84 -23.60 -5.60
C ALA A 236 -1.63 -24.15 -6.38
N PRO A 237 -1.84 -25.03 -7.39
CA PRO A 237 -0.74 -25.44 -8.25
C PRO A 237 -0.13 -24.21 -8.92
N SER A 238 1.19 -24.08 -8.81
CA SER A 238 1.94 -22.96 -9.36
C SER A 238 1.65 -22.79 -10.86
N GLY A 239 1.35 -21.56 -11.26
CA GLY A 239 1.05 -21.19 -12.65
C GLY A 239 -0.43 -21.33 -13.05
N THR A 240 -1.29 -21.90 -12.21
CA THR A 240 -2.73 -21.82 -12.39
C THR A 240 -3.29 -20.73 -11.47
N ALA A 241 -3.68 -19.60 -12.03
CA ALA A 241 -4.47 -18.59 -11.31
C ALA A 241 -5.85 -19.19 -10.97
N THR A 242 -5.87 -20.12 -10.01
CA THR A 242 -7.12 -20.67 -9.46
C THR A 242 -7.78 -19.58 -8.63
N ARG A 243 -9.03 -19.32 -8.91
CA ARG A 243 -9.85 -18.29 -8.28
C ARG A 243 -9.94 -18.54 -6.78
N PRO A 244 -9.46 -17.65 -5.91
CA PRO A 244 -9.78 -17.75 -4.50
C PRO A 244 -11.28 -17.58 -4.31
N HIS A 245 -11.91 -18.56 -3.69
CA HIS A 245 -13.29 -18.44 -3.25
C HIS A 245 -13.33 -17.48 -2.06
N GLY A 246 -14.04 -16.37 -2.18
CA GLY A 246 -14.36 -15.49 -1.05
C GLY A 246 -13.61 -14.19 -0.93
N VAL A 247 -12.60 -13.91 -1.75
CA VAL A 247 -12.05 -12.54 -1.85
C VAL A 247 -13.04 -11.71 -2.67
N ALA A 248 -13.57 -10.66 -2.08
CA ALA A 248 -14.35 -9.67 -2.83
C ALA A 248 -13.43 -9.03 -3.85
N GLY A 249 -13.54 -9.45 -5.06
CA GLY A 249 -12.64 -9.13 -6.13
C GLY A 249 -11.99 -10.40 -6.68
N ARG A 250 -12.28 -10.74 -7.94
CA ARG A 250 -11.61 -11.88 -8.60
C ARG A 250 -10.17 -11.50 -8.88
N PRO A 251 -9.15 -12.28 -8.43
CA PRO A 251 -7.81 -12.12 -8.97
C PRO A 251 -7.89 -12.26 -10.50
N ILE A 252 -7.41 -11.24 -11.20
CA ILE A 252 -7.36 -11.28 -12.66
C ILE A 252 -5.89 -11.50 -13.04
N PRO A 253 -5.59 -12.50 -13.89
CA PRO A 253 -4.26 -12.62 -14.46
C PRO A 253 -3.82 -11.29 -15.07
N ASN A 254 -2.57 -10.91 -14.92
CA ASN A 254 -2.03 -9.64 -15.43
C ASN A 254 -2.36 -9.36 -16.88
N THR A 255 -2.50 -10.40 -17.70
CA THR A 255 -2.91 -10.32 -19.10
C THR A 255 -4.33 -9.76 -19.32
N GLN A 256 -5.15 -9.73 -18.28
CA GLN A 256 -6.56 -9.29 -18.31
C GLN A 256 -6.80 -8.01 -17.49
N LEU A 257 -5.75 -7.29 -17.09
CA LEU A 257 -5.88 -6.06 -16.33
C LEU A 257 -6.70 -5.01 -17.09
N ALA A 258 -7.56 -4.29 -16.37
CA ALA A 258 -8.41 -3.24 -16.91
C ALA A 258 -7.59 -2.13 -17.59
N TYR A 259 -6.42 -1.81 -17.05
CA TYR A 259 -5.50 -0.82 -17.62
C TYR A 259 -4.47 -1.48 -18.52
N ARG A 260 -4.61 -1.30 -19.83
CA ARG A 260 -3.71 -1.88 -20.83
C ARG A 260 -2.24 -1.50 -20.66
N ALA A 261 -1.96 -0.37 -20.02
CA ALA A 261 -0.61 0.18 -19.82
C ALA A 261 -0.05 -0.04 -18.40
N CYS A 262 -0.65 -0.91 -17.56
CA CYS A 262 -0.12 -1.19 -16.24
C CYS A 262 1.24 -1.89 -16.34
N LEU A 263 2.24 -1.44 -15.56
CA LEU A 263 3.63 -1.94 -15.62
C LEU A 263 3.78 -3.41 -15.21
N CYS A 264 2.92 -3.91 -14.32
CA CYS A 264 2.93 -5.33 -13.93
C CYS A 264 2.27 -6.25 -14.97
N ARG A 265 1.68 -5.67 -16.03
CA ARG A 265 1.00 -6.43 -17.06
C ARG A 265 1.97 -7.29 -17.88
N GLY A 266 1.60 -8.53 -18.07
CA GLY A 266 2.41 -9.46 -18.88
C GLY A 266 3.50 -10.18 -18.10
N GLN A 267 3.60 -9.95 -16.78
CA GLN A 267 4.50 -10.75 -15.94
C GLN A 267 3.81 -12.09 -15.58
N PRO A 268 4.36 -13.23 -15.96
CA PRO A 268 3.81 -14.54 -15.59
C PRO A 268 3.76 -14.70 -14.06
N GLY A 269 2.73 -15.38 -13.57
CA GLY A 269 2.61 -15.66 -12.12
C GLY A 269 2.15 -14.49 -11.25
N THR A 270 1.97 -13.27 -11.79
CA THR A 270 1.46 -12.15 -11.01
C THR A 270 -0.06 -12.03 -11.09
N VAL A 271 -0.69 -11.92 -9.93
CA VAL A 271 -2.12 -11.59 -9.78
C VAL A 271 -2.28 -10.18 -9.26
N CYS A 272 -3.07 -9.37 -9.95
CA CYS A 272 -3.40 -8.02 -9.51
C CYS A 272 -4.85 -7.98 -9.01
N LEU A 273 -5.03 -7.62 -7.74
CA LEU A 273 -6.38 -7.54 -7.14
C LEU A 273 -7.13 -6.26 -7.55
N ASN A 274 -6.46 -5.28 -8.14
CA ASN A 274 -7.10 -4.08 -8.70
C ASN A 274 -7.73 -4.30 -10.09
N GLY A 275 -7.55 -5.45 -10.71
CA GLY A 275 -7.98 -5.72 -12.08
C GLY A 275 -9.48 -5.89 -12.31
N GLN A 276 -10.34 -5.44 -11.40
CA GLN A 276 -11.78 -5.72 -11.44
C GLN A 276 -12.69 -4.53 -11.80
N ARG A 277 -12.14 -3.41 -12.19
CA ARG A 277 -12.96 -2.24 -12.55
C ARG A 277 -12.89 -1.91 -14.04
#